data_147700c5dbbd0681b5b6214e07e0ce7f
#
_entry.id   147700c5dbbd0681b5b6214e07e0ce7f
#
_cell.length_a   1.000
_cell.length_b   1.000
_cell.length_c   1.000
_cell.angle_alpha   90.00
_cell.angle_beta   90.00
_cell.angle_gamma   90.00
#
_symmetry.space_group_name_H-M   'P 1'
#
loop_
_entity.id
_entity.type
_entity.pdbx_description
1 polymer ?
#
loop_
_entity_poly.entity_id
_entity_poly.type
_entity_poly.pdbx_seq_one_letter_code
_entity_poly.pdbx_strand_id
1 'polypeptide(L)'
;MWRRVLLVLVLCCLPQAAEAEPRHRIASLNLCTDQLVLMLANPENIVGLSPMARDCQNAVLCQQARAVPVLRVSAEAVVAHNPDIVLGGTYTARVAMQVARTLGLPVVALRPAEKLDDIPTQIMSVAEAIGEPERGKQLVAAFRARLAEISVTNPTGPVAAIYAANGFVTQAGSLPDDVLRHAGFQNYTARKGAGHMSRLPLEVLIAHPPDLLILDRSGQGYSIAQAMLDNPVLQKNFPDAHKADIPARLWLCGLPQTLDAIARLKINRAALDALQ
;
A
#
# COMPACT_ATOMS: atom_id res chain seq x y z
N MET A 1 66.58 -51.49 3.60
CA MET A 1 66.04 -50.45 4.52
C MET A 1 65.45 -49.31 3.69
N TRP A 2 64.18 -49.32 3.47
CA TRP A 2 63.47 -48.27 2.68
C TRP A 2 62.72 -47.33 3.64
N ARG A 3 63.12 -46.06 3.70
CA ARG A 3 62.44 -44.97 4.42
C ARG A 3 61.29 -44.46 3.54
N ARG A 4 60.03 -44.70 3.96
CA ARG A 4 58.85 -44.10 3.39
C ARG A 4 58.76 -42.66 3.91
N VAL A 5 58.85 -41.69 3.01
CA VAL A 5 58.53 -40.26 3.28
C VAL A 5 57.04 -40.08 3.09
N LEU A 6 56.34 -39.80 4.18
CA LEU A 6 54.94 -39.39 4.16
C LEU A 6 54.86 -37.87 3.80
N LEU A 7 54.36 -37.56 2.63
CA LEU A 7 54.04 -36.20 2.24
C LEU A 7 52.66 -35.83 2.84
N VAL A 8 52.62 -34.98 3.85
CA VAL A 8 51.40 -34.41 4.42
C VAL A 8 50.99 -33.21 3.58
N LEU A 9 49.93 -33.36 2.78
CA LEU A 9 49.30 -32.28 2.05
C LEU A 9 48.45 -31.44 3.05
N VAL A 10 48.96 -30.28 3.45
CA VAL A 10 48.17 -29.29 4.20
C VAL A 10 47.26 -28.54 3.21
N LEU A 11 45.99 -28.89 3.24
CA LEU A 11 44.93 -28.19 2.46
C LEU A 11 44.64 -26.88 3.19
N CYS A 12 45.22 -25.77 2.71
CA CYS A 12 44.88 -24.42 3.19
C CYS A 12 43.45 -24.07 2.74
N CYS A 13 42.48 -24.16 3.65
CA CYS A 13 41.17 -23.52 3.48
C CYS A 13 41.34 -22.00 3.56
N LEU A 14 41.48 -21.34 2.41
CA LEU A 14 41.37 -19.90 2.32
C LEU A 14 39.89 -19.54 2.59
N PRO A 15 39.58 -18.62 3.53
CA PRO A 15 38.25 -18.11 3.66
C PRO A 15 37.89 -17.38 2.36
N GLN A 16 36.86 -17.85 1.66
CA GLN A 16 36.24 -17.07 0.60
C GLN A 16 35.72 -15.80 1.24
N ALA A 17 36.34 -14.67 0.91
CA ALA A 17 35.76 -13.35 1.20
C ALA A 17 34.43 -13.30 0.47
N ALA A 18 33.34 -13.31 1.22
CA ALA A 18 32.02 -13.00 0.66
C ALA A 18 32.14 -11.60 0.04
N GLU A 19 32.10 -11.51 -1.28
CA GLU A 19 31.94 -10.22 -1.95
C GLU A 19 30.71 -9.56 -1.38
N ALA A 20 30.89 -8.45 -0.66
CA ALA A 20 29.79 -7.64 -0.17
C ALA A 20 29.02 -7.13 -1.39
N GLU A 21 27.78 -7.57 -1.54
CA GLU A 21 26.88 -7.07 -2.58
C GLU A 21 26.88 -5.53 -2.58
N PRO A 22 26.92 -4.88 -3.76
CA PRO A 22 26.95 -3.42 -3.82
C PRO A 22 25.74 -2.85 -3.08
N ARG A 23 25.98 -2.08 -2.03
CA ARG A 23 24.92 -1.45 -1.24
C ARG A 23 24.27 -0.37 -2.08
N HIS A 24 23.04 -0.60 -2.54
CA HIS A 24 22.25 0.43 -3.20
C HIS A 24 21.82 1.50 -2.20
N ARG A 25 22.05 2.76 -2.53
CA ARG A 25 21.60 3.93 -1.77
C ARG A 25 20.22 4.34 -2.27
N ILE A 26 19.19 3.90 -1.59
CA ILE A 26 17.78 4.01 -2.05
C ILE A 26 17.14 5.28 -1.48
N ALA A 27 16.64 6.16 -2.35
CA ALA A 27 15.79 7.29 -1.98
C ALA A 27 14.36 7.04 -2.45
N SER A 28 13.38 7.26 -1.58
CA SER A 28 11.96 7.16 -1.93
C SER A 28 11.22 8.46 -1.62
N LEU A 29 10.42 8.94 -2.57
CA LEU A 29 9.80 10.26 -2.57
C LEU A 29 8.26 10.19 -2.53
N ASN A 30 7.68 9.01 -2.32
CA ASN A 30 6.24 8.79 -2.32
C ASN A 30 5.85 7.74 -1.30
N LEU A 31 4.75 7.96 -0.59
CA LEU A 31 4.25 7.06 0.45
C LEU A 31 4.20 5.58 0.03
N CYS A 32 3.71 5.28 -1.17
CA CYS A 32 3.53 3.89 -1.61
C CYS A 32 4.87 3.22 -1.93
N THR A 33 5.80 3.94 -2.55
CA THR A 33 7.16 3.45 -2.75
C THR A 33 7.93 3.35 -1.43
N ASP A 34 7.71 4.26 -0.47
CA ASP A 34 8.29 4.18 0.87
C ASP A 34 7.94 2.85 1.56
N GLN A 35 6.64 2.47 1.51
CA GLN A 35 6.17 1.23 2.13
C GLN A 35 6.77 -0.01 1.46
N LEU A 36 6.87 -0.03 0.12
CA LEU A 36 7.49 -1.14 -0.60
C LEU A 36 8.99 -1.24 -0.32
N VAL A 37 9.70 -0.11 -0.26
CA VAL A 37 11.12 -0.07 0.10
C VAL A 37 11.34 -0.60 1.52
N LEU A 38 10.49 -0.23 2.49
CA LEU A 38 10.57 -0.74 3.86
C LEU A 38 10.34 -2.27 3.95
N MET A 39 9.58 -2.85 3.04
CA MET A 39 9.35 -4.30 2.99
C MET A 39 10.48 -5.06 2.31
N LEU A 40 11.14 -4.44 1.35
CA LEU A 40 12.04 -5.11 0.41
C LEU A 40 13.52 -4.82 0.70
N ALA A 41 13.87 -3.60 1.08
CA ALA A 41 15.26 -3.20 1.28
C ALA A 41 15.78 -3.46 2.71
N ASN A 42 17.09 -3.60 2.84
CA ASN A 42 17.71 -3.51 4.15
C ASN A 42 17.71 -2.04 4.62
N PRO A 43 17.37 -1.75 5.90
CA PRO A 43 17.27 -0.37 6.39
C PRO A 43 18.55 0.48 6.15
N GLU A 44 19.72 -0.13 6.20
CA GLU A 44 21.03 0.51 5.96
C GLU A 44 21.22 0.99 4.52
N ASN A 45 20.45 0.45 3.57
CA ASN A 45 20.47 0.83 2.16
C ASN A 45 19.52 2.02 1.88
N ILE A 46 18.68 2.39 2.83
CA ILE A 46 17.68 3.46 2.66
C ILE A 46 18.30 4.79 3.09
N VAL A 47 18.63 5.65 2.13
CA VAL A 47 19.18 6.98 2.43
C VAL A 47 18.10 8.00 2.79
N GLY A 48 16.84 7.74 2.46
CA GLY A 48 15.71 8.54 2.93
C GLY A 48 14.38 8.14 2.35
N LEU A 49 13.33 8.30 3.17
CA LEU A 49 11.93 8.14 2.83
C LEU A 49 11.20 9.47 2.93
N SER A 50 10.09 9.61 2.22
CA SER A 50 9.26 10.81 2.35
C SER A 50 8.74 10.99 3.79
N PRO A 51 8.43 12.22 4.24
CA PRO A 51 7.85 12.45 5.56
C PRO A 51 6.55 11.68 5.80
N MET A 52 5.79 11.39 4.73
CA MET A 52 4.54 10.63 4.77
C MET A 52 4.73 9.20 5.28
N ALA A 53 5.92 8.60 5.13
CA ALA A 53 6.20 7.26 5.63
C ALA A 53 6.01 7.11 7.15
N ARG A 54 6.15 8.22 7.91
CA ARG A 54 6.00 8.24 9.38
C ARG A 54 4.59 8.59 9.86
N ASP A 55 3.69 8.90 8.94
CA ASP A 55 2.29 9.21 9.25
C ASP A 55 1.47 7.93 9.43
N CYS A 56 1.23 7.53 10.66
CA CYS A 56 0.52 6.28 10.97
C CYS A 56 -0.98 6.28 10.60
N GLN A 57 -1.55 7.41 10.22
CA GLN A 57 -2.91 7.43 9.66
C GLN A 57 -2.92 6.90 8.23
N ASN A 58 -1.85 7.21 7.46
CA ASN A 58 -1.75 6.90 6.04
C ASN A 58 -0.73 5.79 5.71
N ALA A 59 0.27 5.57 6.57
CA ALA A 59 1.33 4.58 6.40
C ALA A 59 1.10 3.34 7.26
N VAL A 60 1.16 2.16 6.66
CA VAL A 60 1.03 0.88 7.38
C VAL A 60 2.30 0.59 8.19
N LEU A 61 3.47 0.91 7.65
CA LEU A 61 4.78 0.65 8.25
C LEU A 61 5.38 1.90 8.91
N CYS A 62 4.55 2.78 9.46
CA CYS A 62 4.98 4.06 10.03
C CYS A 62 5.97 3.92 11.20
N GLN A 63 5.91 2.82 11.95
CA GLN A 63 6.85 2.57 13.05
C GLN A 63 8.22 2.16 12.51
N GLN A 64 8.27 1.29 11.50
CA GLN A 64 9.51 0.89 10.83
C GLN A 64 10.20 2.07 10.15
N ALA A 65 9.41 2.99 9.58
CA ALA A 65 9.91 4.21 8.95
C ALA A 65 10.66 5.15 9.92
N ARG A 66 10.48 4.99 11.24
CA ARG A 66 11.21 5.78 12.24
C ARG A 66 12.70 5.41 12.35
N ALA A 67 13.05 4.19 11.97
CA ALA A 67 14.41 3.68 12.01
C ALA A 67 15.29 4.15 10.83
N VAL A 68 14.69 4.79 9.81
CA VAL A 68 15.41 5.26 8.61
C VAL A 68 15.30 6.77 8.45
N PRO A 69 16.24 7.42 7.74
CA PRO A 69 16.23 8.86 7.54
C PRO A 69 14.98 9.37 6.81
N VAL A 70 14.58 10.60 7.10
CA VAL A 70 13.54 11.32 6.34
C VAL A 70 14.20 12.18 5.28
N LEU A 71 13.68 12.09 4.07
CA LEU A 71 14.09 12.88 2.93
C LEU A 71 12.99 13.87 2.53
N ARG A 72 13.30 15.16 2.43
CA ARG A 72 12.37 16.12 1.84
C ARG A 72 12.11 15.77 0.37
N VAL A 73 10.86 15.90 -0.06
CA VAL A 73 10.47 15.61 -1.45
C VAL A 73 10.85 16.79 -2.34
N SER A 74 12.16 17.01 -2.51
CA SER A 74 12.72 18.09 -3.33
C SER A 74 13.95 17.63 -4.11
N ALA A 75 14.27 18.35 -5.19
CA ALA A 75 15.43 18.08 -6.03
C ALA A 75 16.75 18.24 -5.27
N GLU A 76 16.85 19.28 -4.44
CA GLU A 76 18.03 19.59 -3.63
C GLU A 76 18.31 18.46 -2.63
N ALA A 77 17.28 17.93 -2.01
CA ALA A 77 17.40 16.83 -1.07
C ALA A 77 17.85 15.54 -1.76
N VAL A 78 17.37 15.24 -2.97
CA VAL A 78 17.83 14.11 -3.77
C VAL A 78 19.34 14.23 -4.06
N VAL A 79 19.77 15.40 -4.55
CA VAL A 79 21.18 15.66 -4.85
C VAL A 79 22.05 15.52 -3.59
N ALA A 80 21.63 16.14 -2.48
CA ALA A 80 22.39 16.13 -1.23
C ALA A 80 22.59 14.73 -0.62
N HIS A 81 21.63 13.83 -0.82
CA HIS A 81 21.69 12.46 -0.30
C HIS A 81 22.43 11.48 -1.21
N ASN A 82 22.77 11.90 -2.44
CA ASN A 82 23.53 11.12 -3.41
C ASN A 82 23.04 9.65 -3.49
N PRO A 83 21.77 9.39 -3.86
CA PRO A 83 21.25 8.05 -4.01
C PRO A 83 21.76 7.39 -5.29
N ASP A 84 21.76 6.05 -5.33
CA ASP A 84 22.01 5.28 -6.54
C ASP A 84 20.72 5.06 -7.34
N ILE A 85 19.57 5.13 -6.66
CA ILE A 85 18.25 4.97 -7.26
C ILE A 85 17.22 5.84 -6.54
N VAL A 86 16.27 6.38 -7.31
CA VAL A 86 15.15 7.19 -6.81
C VAL A 86 13.82 6.55 -7.18
N LEU A 87 12.97 6.32 -6.16
CA LEU A 87 11.62 5.81 -6.35
C LEU A 87 10.57 6.88 -6.05
N GLY A 88 9.45 6.84 -6.76
CA GLY A 88 8.34 7.77 -6.53
C GLY A 88 7.08 7.38 -7.29
N GLY A 89 6.06 8.23 -7.22
CA GLY A 89 4.81 8.03 -7.94
C GLY A 89 4.77 8.82 -9.25
N THR A 90 4.03 8.33 -10.23
CA THR A 90 3.88 9.01 -11.54
C THR A 90 3.31 10.43 -11.42
N TYR A 91 2.54 10.69 -10.36
CA TYR A 91 1.88 11.99 -10.14
C TYR A 91 2.52 12.83 -9.02
N THR A 92 3.53 12.29 -8.33
CA THR A 92 4.17 12.95 -7.18
C THR A 92 5.65 13.20 -7.44
N ALA A 93 6.23 14.18 -6.75
CA ALA A 93 7.66 14.51 -6.80
C ALA A 93 8.22 14.75 -8.22
N ARG A 94 7.41 15.24 -9.15
CA ARG A 94 7.75 15.35 -10.58
C ARG A 94 9.08 16.05 -10.82
N VAL A 95 9.31 17.19 -10.15
CA VAL A 95 10.54 17.97 -10.31
C VAL A 95 11.75 17.20 -9.79
N ALA A 96 11.68 16.64 -8.58
CA ALA A 96 12.76 15.87 -7.99
C ALA A 96 13.10 14.64 -8.83
N MET A 97 12.09 13.92 -9.33
CA MET A 97 12.29 12.76 -10.20
C MET A 97 12.86 13.14 -11.57
N GLN A 98 12.49 14.30 -12.11
CA GLN A 98 13.06 14.80 -13.37
C GLN A 98 14.53 15.18 -13.19
N VAL A 99 14.89 15.84 -12.10
CA VAL A 99 16.28 16.15 -11.77
C VAL A 99 17.10 14.88 -11.62
N ALA A 100 16.58 13.86 -10.90
CA ALA A 100 17.25 12.58 -10.79
C ALA A 100 17.55 11.95 -12.18
N ARG A 101 16.59 11.97 -13.10
CA ARG A 101 16.81 11.51 -14.49
C ARG A 101 17.87 12.32 -15.23
N THR A 102 17.84 13.64 -15.08
CA THR A 102 18.84 14.53 -15.72
C THR A 102 20.26 14.25 -15.21
N LEU A 103 20.38 13.81 -13.95
CA LEU A 103 21.64 13.38 -13.34
C LEU A 103 22.05 11.95 -13.73
N GLY A 104 21.28 11.26 -14.57
CA GLY A 104 21.55 9.89 -15.01
C GLY A 104 21.20 8.82 -13.97
N LEU A 105 20.48 9.17 -12.90
CA LEU A 105 20.08 8.20 -11.87
C LEU A 105 18.93 7.33 -12.38
N PRO A 106 18.92 6.02 -12.09
CA PRO A 106 17.76 5.17 -12.27
C PRO A 106 16.56 5.72 -11.49
N VAL A 107 15.40 5.79 -12.15
CA VAL A 107 14.17 6.30 -11.54
C VAL A 107 13.02 5.35 -11.77
N VAL A 108 12.42 4.86 -10.69
CA VAL A 108 11.19 4.07 -10.70
C VAL A 108 10.00 4.95 -10.37
N ALA A 109 9.02 4.99 -11.28
CA ALA A 109 7.79 5.76 -11.11
C ALA A 109 6.58 4.82 -11.11
N LEU A 110 6.03 4.52 -9.93
CA LEU A 110 4.88 3.66 -9.81
C LEU A 110 3.59 4.43 -10.13
N ARG A 111 2.68 3.79 -10.85
CA ARG A 111 1.29 4.22 -10.96
C ARG A 111 0.55 3.84 -9.67
N PRO A 112 -0.53 4.54 -9.29
CA PRO A 112 -1.44 4.02 -8.29
C PRO A 112 -1.95 2.63 -8.69
N ALA A 113 -2.05 1.70 -7.72
CA ALA A 113 -2.71 0.43 -7.94
C ALA A 113 -4.22 0.66 -8.06
N GLU A 114 -4.85 0.12 -9.09
CA GLU A 114 -6.30 0.21 -9.31
C GLU A 114 -7.00 -1.09 -8.92
N LYS A 115 -6.26 -2.21 -8.87
CA LYS A 115 -6.77 -3.53 -8.50
C LYS A 115 -5.72 -4.33 -7.75
N LEU A 116 -6.16 -5.39 -7.08
CA LEU A 116 -5.28 -6.28 -6.32
C LEU A 116 -4.22 -6.95 -7.19
N ASP A 117 -4.54 -7.23 -8.46
CA ASP A 117 -3.58 -7.81 -9.42
C ASP A 117 -2.41 -6.88 -9.78
N ASP A 118 -2.52 -5.57 -9.53
CA ASP A 118 -1.42 -4.64 -9.76
C ASP A 118 -0.33 -4.77 -8.68
N ILE A 119 -0.70 -5.22 -7.48
CA ILE A 119 0.19 -5.29 -6.31
C ILE A 119 1.41 -6.19 -6.56
N PRO A 120 1.28 -7.43 -7.07
CA PRO A 120 2.43 -8.27 -7.42
C PRO A 120 3.39 -7.60 -8.41
N THR A 121 2.85 -6.91 -9.41
CA THR A 121 3.65 -6.22 -10.42
C THR A 121 4.45 -5.06 -9.81
N GLN A 122 3.83 -4.28 -8.92
CA GLN A 122 4.50 -3.19 -8.22
C GLN A 122 5.58 -3.69 -7.27
N ILE A 123 5.32 -4.76 -6.51
CA ILE A 123 6.30 -5.39 -5.63
C ILE A 123 7.53 -5.83 -6.44
N MET A 124 7.32 -6.54 -7.55
CA MET A 124 8.43 -7.01 -8.39
C MET A 124 9.19 -5.86 -9.04
N SER A 125 8.48 -4.83 -9.54
CA SER A 125 9.12 -3.65 -10.13
C SER A 125 10.06 -2.94 -9.16
N VAL A 126 9.66 -2.79 -7.89
CA VAL A 126 10.53 -2.21 -6.86
C VAL A 126 11.64 -3.16 -6.49
N ALA A 127 11.35 -4.44 -6.24
CA ALA A 127 12.33 -5.43 -5.82
C ALA A 127 13.47 -5.60 -6.83
N GLU A 128 13.14 -5.71 -8.12
CA GLU A 128 14.12 -5.81 -9.20
C GLU A 128 14.98 -4.53 -9.29
N ALA A 129 14.35 -3.38 -9.18
CA ALA A 129 15.03 -2.10 -9.28
C ALA A 129 16.04 -1.83 -8.15
N ILE A 130 15.77 -2.37 -6.95
CA ILE A 130 16.67 -2.22 -5.78
C ILE A 130 17.58 -3.42 -5.55
N GLY A 131 17.60 -4.42 -6.47
CA GLY A 131 18.46 -5.60 -6.36
C GLY A 131 17.97 -6.69 -5.40
N GLU A 132 16.68 -6.71 -5.03
CA GLU A 132 16.09 -7.66 -4.08
C GLU A 132 15.00 -8.57 -4.71
N PRO A 133 15.23 -9.16 -5.91
CA PRO A 133 14.19 -9.89 -6.64
C PRO A 133 13.67 -11.11 -5.88
N GLU A 134 14.51 -11.81 -5.11
CA GLU A 134 14.09 -12.99 -4.35
C GLU A 134 13.13 -12.61 -3.21
N ARG A 135 13.40 -11.51 -2.52
CA ARG A 135 12.48 -10.94 -1.53
C ARG A 135 11.14 -10.56 -2.16
N GLY A 136 11.19 -9.95 -3.35
CA GLY A 136 10.00 -9.64 -4.14
C GLY A 136 9.17 -10.88 -4.45
N LYS A 137 9.79 -11.96 -4.95
CA LYS A 137 9.13 -13.23 -5.25
C LYS A 137 8.47 -13.85 -4.01
N GLN A 138 9.17 -13.85 -2.88
CA GLN A 138 8.63 -14.35 -1.61
C GLN A 138 7.38 -13.55 -1.17
N LEU A 139 7.47 -12.22 -1.23
CA LEU A 139 6.37 -11.33 -0.86
C LEU A 139 5.15 -11.51 -1.76
N VAL A 140 5.37 -11.64 -3.08
CA VAL A 140 4.32 -11.94 -4.06
C VAL A 140 3.69 -13.30 -3.83
N ALA A 141 4.49 -14.33 -3.55
CA ALA A 141 3.97 -15.67 -3.27
C ALA A 141 3.06 -15.67 -2.02
N ALA A 142 3.51 -15.03 -0.94
CA ALA A 142 2.72 -14.87 0.29
C ALA A 142 1.42 -14.08 0.06
N PHE A 143 1.49 -12.98 -0.71
CA PHE A 143 0.32 -12.18 -1.08
C PHE A 143 -0.71 -13.02 -1.85
N ARG A 144 -0.28 -13.75 -2.89
CA ARG A 144 -1.16 -14.57 -3.73
C ARG A 144 -1.80 -15.71 -2.95
N ALA A 145 -1.04 -16.40 -2.10
CA ALA A 145 -1.56 -17.46 -1.25
C ALA A 145 -2.67 -16.94 -0.33
N ARG A 146 -2.41 -15.81 0.36
CA ARG A 146 -3.40 -15.21 1.24
C ARG A 146 -4.62 -14.67 0.49
N LEU A 147 -4.44 -14.05 -0.68
CA LEU A 147 -5.54 -13.57 -1.52
C LEU A 147 -6.46 -14.72 -1.93
N ALA A 148 -5.89 -15.85 -2.37
CA ALA A 148 -6.66 -17.03 -2.74
C ALA A 148 -7.48 -17.61 -1.58
N GLU A 149 -6.94 -17.55 -0.35
CA GLU A 149 -7.63 -18.02 0.87
C GLU A 149 -8.83 -17.14 1.25
N ILE A 150 -8.67 -15.79 1.18
CA ILE A 150 -9.67 -14.87 1.71
C ILE A 150 -10.65 -14.34 0.68
N SER A 151 -10.38 -14.48 -0.61
CA SER A 151 -11.17 -13.89 -1.70
C SER A 151 -12.51 -14.61 -1.88
N VAL A 152 -13.54 -13.84 -2.16
CA VAL A 152 -14.86 -14.38 -2.55
C VAL A 152 -14.93 -14.49 -4.06
N THR A 153 -15.24 -15.71 -4.58
CA THR A 153 -15.27 -15.98 -6.03
C THR A 153 -16.55 -15.53 -6.73
N ASN A 154 -17.62 -15.23 -5.97
CA ASN A 154 -18.89 -14.76 -6.53
C ASN A 154 -19.36 -13.50 -5.79
N PRO A 155 -19.09 -12.30 -6.34
CA PRO A 155 -19.31 -11.04 -5.65
C PRO A 155 -20.76 -10.53 -5.74
N THR A 156 -21.76 -11.39 -5.73
CA THR A 156 -23.15 -10.97 -5.53
C THR A 156 -23.42 -10.85 -4.04
N GLY A 157 -23.63 -9.65 -3.56
CA GLY A 157 -23.78 -9.44 -2.13
C GLY A 157 -24.35 -8.07 -1.80
N PRO A 158 -24.43 -7.73 -0.51
CA PRO A 158 -24.92 -6.44 -0.09
C PRO A 158 -24.08 -5.30 -0.66
N VAL A 159 -24.71 -4.14 -0.71
CA VAL A 159 -24.10 -2.92 -1.26
C VAL A 159 -23.34 -2.20 -0.16
N ALA A 160 -22.08 -1.86 -0.42
CA ALA A 160 -21.28 -1.03 0.47
C ALA A 160 -20.92 0.32 -0.18
N ALA A 161 -20.94 1.38 0.64
CA ALA A 161 -20.45 2.70 0.25
C ALA A 161 -19.26 3.10 1.12
N ILE A 162 -18.13 3.43 0.50
CA ILE A 162 -17.02 4.10 1.19
C ILE A 162 -17.29 5.61 1.03
N TYR A 163 -17.56 6.26 2.16
CA TYR A 163 -17.98 7.66 2.23
C TYR A 163 -16.93 8.47 3.01
N ALA A 164 -16.34 9.43 2.33
CA ALA A 164 -15.28 10.28 2.86
C ALA A 164 -15.74 11.72 3.09
N ALA A 165 -14.88 12.52 3.68
CA ALA A 165 -15.09 13.95 3.87
C ALA A 165 -15.59 14.64 2.60
N ASN A 166 -16.43 15.69 2.74
CA ASN A 166 -17.10 16.39 1.63
C ASN A 166 -17.99 15.50 0.75
N GLY A 167 -18.43 14.34 1.23
CA GLY A 167 -19.29 13.44 0.49
C GLY A 167 -18.60 12.69 -0.65
N PHE A 168 -17.29 12.63 -0.68
CA PHE A 168 -16.58 11.80 -1.65
C PHE A 168 -16.90 10.33 -1.45
N VAL A 169 -17.09 9.62 -2.56
CA VAL A 169 -17.34 8.18 -2.58
C VAL A 169 -16.35 7.47 -3.50
N THR A 170 -16.05 6.24 -3.15
CA THR A 170 -15.18 5.39 -3.94
C THR A 170 -15.81 5.06 -5.29
N GLN A 171 -15.09 5.35 -6.36
CA GLN A 171 -15.52 5.05 -7.72
C GLN A 171 -15.27 3.58 -8.10
N ALA A 172 -16.10 3.08 -9.01
CA ALA A 172 -15.86 1.79 -9.67
C ALA A 172 -14.52 1.79 -10.41
N GLY A 173 -13.83 0.65 -10.39
CA GLY A 173 -12.52 0.47 -11.03
C GLY A 173 -11.32 0.97 -10.22
N SER A 174 -11.52 1.39 -8.97
CA SER A 174 -10.44 1.73 -8.04
C SER A 174 -10.02 0.54 -7.16
N LEU A 175 -8.85 0.62 -6.52
CA LEU A 175 -8.39 -0.42 -5.60
C LEU A 175 -9.38 -0.67 -4.44
N PRO A 176 -9.96 0.35 -3.78
CA PRO A 176 -11.00 0.09 -2.77
C PRO A 176 -12.25 -0.58 -3.34
N ASP A 177 -12.64 -0.30 -4.59
CA ASP A 177 -13.72 -1.02 -5.28
C ASP A 177 -13.39 -2.50 -5.46
N ASP A 178 -12.16 -2.80 -5.88
CA ASP A 178 -11.69 -4.17 -6.03
C ASP A 178 -11.66 -4.92 -4.69
N VAL A 179 -11.24 -4.25 -3.62
CA VAL A 179 -11.28 -4.76 -2.24
C VAL A 179 -12.71 -5.10 -1.81
N LEU A 180 -13.68 -4.21 -2.06
CA LEU A 180 -15.09 -4.46 -1.77
C LEU A 180 -15.59 -5.73 -2.48
N ARG A 181 -15.29 -5.87 -3.76
CA ARG A 181 -15.71 -7.04 -4.55
C ARG A 181 -15.10 -8.33 -4.02
N HIS A 182 -13.82 -8.35 -3.67
CA HIS A 182 -13.14 -9.51 -3.08
C HIS A 182 -13.60 -9.82 -1.64
N ALA A 183 -14.22 -8.88 -0.96
CA ALA A 183 -14.88 -9.09 0.33
C ALA A 183 -16.36 -9.52 0.20
N GLY A 184 -16.89 -9.64 -1.03
CA GLY A 184 -18.26 -10.04 -1.32
C GLY A 184 -19.29 -8.93 -1.26
N PHE A 185 -18.87 -7.66 -1.41
CA PHE A 185 -19.75 -6.51 -1.51
C PHE A 185 -19.85 -5.99 -2.94
N GLN A 186 -20.97 -5.36 -3.25
CA GLN A 186 -21.13 -4.51 -4.43
C GLN A 186 -20.80 -3.06 -4.04
N ASN A 187 -20.04 -2.36 -4.88
CA ASN A 187 -19.79 -0.95 -4.66
C ASN A 187 -21.06 -0.13 -4.99
N TYR A 188 -21.44 0.77 -4.09
CA TYR A 188 -22.60 1.66 -4.25
C TYR A 188 -22.55 2.42 -5.57
N THR A 189 -21.38 2.94 -5.97
CA THR A 189 -21.22 3.73 -7.20
C THR A 189 -21.23 2.90 -8.48
N ALA A 190 -21.06 1.59 -8.40
CA ALA A 190 -21.15 0.67 -9.55
C ALA A 190 -22.61 0.31 -9.91
N ARG A 191 -23.60 0.68 -9.08
CA ARG A 191 -25.01 0.43 -9.37
C ARG A 191 -25.48 1.23 -10.58
N LYS A 192 -26.39 0.63 -11.37
CA LYS A 192 -27.01 1.32 -12.52
C LYS A 192 -27.65 2.65 -12.09
N GLY A 193 -27.24 3.75 -12.70
CA GLY A 193 -27.75 5.10 -12.43
C GLY A 193 -26.91 5.96 -11.49
N ALA A 194 -25.93 5.40 -10.76
CA ALA A 194 -25.04 6.21 -9.93
C ALA A 194 -23.96 6.97 -10.74
N GLY A 195 -23.69 6.54 -11.99
CA GLY A 195 -22.72 7.18 -12.89
C GLY A 195 -21.30 7.22 -12.32
N HIS A 196 -20.46 8.08 -12.88
CA HIS A 196 -19.13 8.37 -12.34
C HIS A 196 -19.21 9.43 -11.21
N MET A 197 -20.12 9.24 -10.23
CA MET A 197 -20.25 10.17 -9.13
C MET A 197 -19.01 10.10 -8.23
N SER A 198 -18.26 11.18 -8.18
CA SER A 198 -17.17 11.35 -7.21
C SER A 198 -17.67 11.87 -5.85
N ARG A 199 -18.88 12.42 -5.82
CA ARG A 199 -19.54 12.96 -4.61
C ARG A 199 -20.99 12.49 -4.52
N LEU A 200 -21.38 12.11 -3.31
CA LEU A 200 -22.75 11.70 -2.97
C LEU A 200 -23.27 12.65 -1.91
N PRO A 201 -24.31 13.46 -2.20
CA PRO A 201 -24.96 14.26 -1.18
C PRO A 201 -25.49 13.39 -0.03
N LEU A 202 -25.44 13.92 1.19
CA LEU A 202 -25.89 13.20 2.38
C LEU A 202 -27.36 12.79 2.28
N GLU A 203 -28.18 13.66 1.71
CA GLU A 203 -29.61 13.43 1.49
C GLU A 203 -29.87 12.24 0.56
N VAL A 204 -29.04 12.08 -0.48
CA VAL A 204 -29.14 10.96 -1.42
C VAL A 204 -28.68 9.65 -0.73
N LEU A 205 -27.60 9.71 0.06
CA LEU A 205 -27.14 8.58 0.85
C LEU A 205 -28.19 8.07 1.84
N ILE A 206 -28.95 8.99 2.46
CA ILE A 206 -30.03 8.66 3.40
C ILE A 206 -31.28 8.15 2.67
N ALA A 207 -31.63 8.75 1.54
CA ALA A 207 -32.78 8.32 0.75
C ALA A 207 -32.60 6.95 0.10
N HIS A 208 -31.36 6.58 -0.20
CA HIS A 208 -30.97 5.31 -0.83
C HIS A 208 -29.80 4.67 -0.08
N PRO A 209 -30.03 4.18 1.15
CA PRO A 209 -28.94 3.71 1.99
C PRO A 209 -28.26 2.46 1.40
N PRO A 210 -26.92 2.35 1.54
CA PRO A 210 -26.22 1.08 1.35
C PRO A 210 -26.51 0.12 2.51
N ASP A 211 -26.25 -1.16 2.31
CA ASP A 211 -26.33 -2.15 3.38
C ASP A 211 -25.17 -1.97 4.38
N LEU A 212 -24.02 -1.47 3.92
CA LEU A 212 -22.87 -1.13 4.76
C LEU A 212 -22.32 0.25 4.39
N LEU A 213 -22.25 1.14 5.38
CA LEU A 213 -21.59 2.43 5.27
C LEU A 213 -20.17 2.34 5.88
N ILE A 214 -19.15 2.57 5.06
CA ILE A 214 -17.76 2.63 5.50
C ILE A 214 -17.34 4.10 5.53
N LEU A 215 -16.98 4.59 6.72
CA LEU A 215 -16.54 5.97 6.90
C LEU A 215 -15.02 6.07 6.71
N ASP A 216 -14.59 6.79 5.69
CA ASP A 216 -13.17 7.08 5.48
C ASP A 216 -12.76 8.33 6.25
N ARG A 217 -12.02 8.11 7.34
CA ARG A 217 -11.52 9.14 8.26
C ARG A 217 -10.03 9.44 8.07
N SER A 218 -9.52 9.29 6.83
CA SER A 218 -8.09 9.42 6.51
C SER A 218 -7.51 10.84 6.62
N GLY A 219 -8.30 11.84 6.95
CA GLY A 219 -7.82 13.23 7.11
C GLY A 219 -7.10 13.46 8.44
N GLN A 220 -6.03 14.28 8.41
CA GLN A 220 -5.37 14.75 9.64
C GLN A 220 -6.08 15.97 10.24
N GLY A 221 -6.33 15.92 11.53
CA GLY A 221 -6.88 17.02 12.30
C GLY A 221 -8.39 17.23 12.10
N TYR A 222 -8.94 18.16 12.89
CA TYR A 222 -10.34 18.55 12.80
C TYR A 222 -10.54 19.49 11.59
N SER A 223 -11.49 19.15 10.74
CA SER A 223 -11.97 20.02 9.67
C SER A 223 -13.49 19.94 9.57
N ILE A 224 -14.13 20.99 9.05
CA ILE A 224 -15.58 21.00 8.79
C ILE A 224 -15.98 19.82 7.88
N ALA A 225 -15.11 19.48 6.92
CA ALA A 225 -15.32 18.36 6.02
C ALA A 225 -15.30 17.00 6.73
N GLN A 226 -14.42 16.82 7.72
CA GLN A 226 -14.38 15.62 8.58
C GLN A 226 -15.56 15.60 9.55
N ALA A 227 -15.94 16.75 10.11
CA ALA A 227 -17.11 16.84 11.02
C ALA A 227 -18.41 16.36 10.36
N MET A 228 -18.50 16.41 9.02
CA MET A 228 -19.63 15.86 8.28
C MET A 228 -19.79 14.35 8.49
N LEU A 229 -18.70 13.62 8.71
CA LEU A 229 -18.74 12.17 8.99
C LEU A 229 -19.25 11.86 10.41
N ASP A 230 -19.24 12.85 11.30
CA ASP A 230 -19.79 12.77 12.65
C ASP A 230 -21.23 13.31 12.77
N ASN A 231 -21.86 13.64 11.62
CA ASN A 231 -23.20 14.18 11.60
C ASN A 231 -24.19 13.23 12.31
N PRO A 232 -24.97 13.72 13.29
CA PRO A 232 -25.95 12.91 14.02
C PRO A 232 -26.94 12.16 13.13
N VAL A 233 -27.23 12.71 11.94
CA VAL A 233 -28.10 12.07 10.96
C VAL A 233 -27.50 10.77 10.42
N LEU A 234 -26.15 10.71 10.20
CA LEU A 234 -25.48 9.46 9.83
C LEU A 234 -25.60 8.43 10.95
N GLN A 235 -25.38 8.86 12.20
CA GLN A 235 -25.47 7.95 13.35
C GLN A 235 -26.89 7.39 13.52
N LYS A 236 -27.91 8.21 13.31
CA LYS A 236 -29.32 7.82 13.43
C LYS A 236 -29.77 6.85 12.31
N ASN A 237 -29.30 7.07 11.08
CA ASN A 237 -29.76 6.29 9.91
C ASN A 237 -28.92 5.02 9.67
N PHE A 238 -27.71 4.96 10.20
CA PHE A 238 -26.82 3.81 10.08
C PHE A 238 -26.45 3.31 11.49
N PRO A 239 -27.15 2.32 12.04
CA PRO A 239 -26.74 1.66 13.29
C PRO A 239 -25.39 0.95 13.12
N ASP A 240 -24.72 0.59 14.24
CA ASP A 240 -23.36 0.07 14.23
C ASP A 240 -23.20 -1.20 13.38
N ALA A 241 -24.23 -2.05 13.32
CA ALA A 241 -24.23 -3.22 12.45
C ALA A 241 -24.12 -2.91 10.94
N HIS A 242 -24.54 -1.71 10.53
CA HIS A 242 -24.50 -1.21 9.15
C HIS A 242 -23.38 -0.18 8.92
N LYS A 243 -22.45 -0.05 9.85
CA LYS A 243 -21.27 0.81 9.75
C LYS A 243 -19.99 -0.01 9.89
N ALA A 244 -18.95 0.42 9.18
CA ALA A 244 -17.60 -0.11 9.35
C ALA A 244 -16.59 1.03 9.39
N ASP A 245 -15.53 0.84 10.16
CA ASP A 245 -14.35 1.69 10.16
C ASP A 245 -13.19 0.87 9.59
N ILE A 246 -12.84 1.16 8.34
CA ILE A 246 -11.72 0.54 7.65
C ILE A 246 -10.65 1.62 7.43
N PRO A 247 -9.49 1.51 8.07
CA PRO A 247 -8.44 2.50 7.93
C PRO A 247 -7.98 2.65 6.46
N ALA A 248 -8.02 3.88 5.94
CA ALA A 248 -7.65 4.15 4.54
C ALA A 248 -6.22 3.72 4.19
N ARG A 249 -5.29 3.69 5.15
CA ARG A 249 -3.93 3.16 4.94
C ARG A 249 -3.88 1.73 4.41
N LEU A 250 -4.98 0.95 4.55
CA LEU A 250 -5.04 -0.43 4.04
C LEU A 250 -5.28 -0.50 2.52
N TRP A 251 -5.79 0.58 1.90
CA TRP A 251 -6.04 0.62 0.46
C TRP A 251 -5.57 1.90 -0.25
N LEU A 252 -4.96 2.84 0.48
CA LEU A 252 -4.37 4.05 -0.11
C LEU A 252 -3.21 3.71 -1.06
N CYS A 253 -2.43 2.69 -0.69
CA CYS A 253 -1.39 2.10 -1.51
C CYS A 253 -1.70 0.62 -1.77
N GLY A 254 -1.34 0.12 -2.94
CA GLY A 254 -1.39 -1.31 -3.25
C GLY A 254 -0.27 -2.06 -2.52
N LEU A 255 -0.59 -2.64 -1.36
CA LEU A 255 0.35 -3.34 -0.48
C LEU A 255 -0.20 -4.72 -0.08
N PRO A 256 0.64 -5.64 0.38
CA PRO A 256 0.15 -6.90 0.95
C PRO A 256 -0.88 -6.71 2.08
N GLN A 257 -0.77 -5.65 2.87
CA GLN A 257 -1.70 -5.28 3.94
C GLN A 257 -3.08 -4.83 3.45
N THR A 258 -3.25 -4.59 2.15
CA THR A 258 -4.57 -4.36 1.56
C THR A 258 -5.50 -5.56 1.79
N LEU A 259 -4.94 -6.76 1.92
CA LEU A 259 -5.70 -7.96 2.28
C LEU A 259 -6.32 -7.91 3.68
N ASP A 260 -5.80 -7.07 4.59
CA ASP A 260 -6.39 -6.86 5.91
C ASP A 260 -7.73 -6.11 5.81
N ALA A 261 -7.89 -5.23 4.81
CA ALA A 261 -9.17 -4.59 4.54
C ALA A 261 -10.22 -5.62 4.10
N ILE A 262 -9.86 -6.57 3.23
CA ILE A 262 -10.76 -7.66 2.81
C ILE A 262 -11.16 -8.50 4.03
N ALA A 263 -10.21 -8.90 4.87
CA ALA A 263 -10.48 -9.71 6.05
C ALA A 263 -11.46 -9.01 7.02
N ARG A 264 -11.27 -7.71 7.25
CA ARG A 264 -12.18 -6.89 8.08
C ARG A 264 -13.58 -6.78 7.47
N LEU A 265 -13.67 -6.51 6.18
CA LEU A 265 -14.95 -6.42 5.47
C LEU A 265 -15.71 -7.75 5.48
N LYS A 266 -15.02 -8.89 5.41
CA LYS A 266 -15.67 -10.21 5.53
C LYS A 266 -16.31 -10.41 6.91
N ILE A 267 -15.72 -9.88 7.98
CA ILE A 267 -16.32 -9.90 9.32
C ILE A 267 -17.62 -9.08 9.32
N ASN A 268 -17.59 -7.86 8.75
CA ASN A 268 -18.79 -7.03 8.61
C ASN A 268 -19.84 -7.71 7.74
N ARG A 269 -19.44 -8.38 6.66
CA ARG A 269 -20.34 -9.15 5.81
C ARG A 269 -21.06 -10.27 6.57
N ALA A 270 -20.32 -11.07 7.33
CA ALA A 270 -20.90 -12.14 8.13
C ALA A 270 -21.89 -11.61 9.20
N ALA A 271 -21.58 -10.43 9.79
CA ALA A 271 -22.48 -9.78 10.72
C ALA A 271 -23.79 -9.31 10.05
N LEU A 272 -23.73 -8.78 8.82
CA LEU A 272 -24.93 -8.42 8.04
C LEU A 272 -25.78 -9.64 7.66
N ASP A 273 -25.15 -10.73 7.24
CA ASP A 273 -25.84 -11.96 6.85
C ASP A 273 -26.57 -12.60 8.06
N ALA A 274 -26.07 -12.38 9.28
CA ALA A 274 -26.71 -12.86 10.51
C ALA A 274 -27.95 -12.03 10.94
N LEU A 275 -28.19 -10.85 10.33
CA LEU A 275 -29.36 -10.00 10.59
C LEU A 275 -30.55 -10.29 9.65
N GLN A 276 -30.33 -11.06 8.60
CA GLN A 276 -31.34 -11.47 7.60
C GLN A 276 -32.00 -12.80 7.97
#